data_72bf8f619a0c7e971cb319f7cc046757
#
_entry.id   72bf8f619a0c7e971cb319f7cc046757
#
_cell.length_a   1.000
_cell.length_b   1.000
_cell.length_c   1.000
_cell.angle_alpha   90.00
_cell.angle_beta   90.00
_cell.angle_gamma   90.00
#
_symmetry.space_group_name_H-M   'P 1'
#
loop_
_entity.id
_entity.type
_entity.pdbx_description
1 polymer ?
#
loop_
_entity_poly.entity_id
_entity_poly.type
_entity_poly.pdbx_seq_one_letter_code
_entity_poly.pdbx_strand_id
1 'polypeptide(L)'
;MHFMVIEHFVNGARPIYERFERDGRLMPEDGLTFVSSYVTADLSRCFQLMECDDITKLQAWVANWEDLADFEIVPVVPGSRVSDAVRARE
;
A
#
# COMPACT_ATOMS: atom_id res chain seq x y z
N MET A 1 -11.29 5.10 2.87
CA MET A 1 -11.19 4.40 1.58
C MET A 1 -9.96 3.51 1.57
N HIS A 2 -10.08 2.31 1.02
CA HIS A 2 -8.98 1.35 1.00
C HIS A 2 -8.24 1.40 -0.33
N PHE A 3 -6.92 1.19 -0.26
CA PHE A 3 -6.06 1.12 -1.44
C PHE A 3 -5.15 -0.09 -1.32
N MET A 4 -5.10 -0.89 -2.38
CA MET A 4 -4.06 -1.90 -2.51
C MET A 4 -2.86 -1.24 -3.16
N VAL A 5 -1.76 -1.20 -2.42
CA VAL A 5 -0.49 -0.63 -2.86
C VAL A 5 0.41 -1.79 -3.28
N ILE A 6 0.77 -1.81 -4.55
CA ILE A 6 1.65 -2.85 -5.09
C ILE A 6 3.01 -2.21 -5.33
N GLU A 7 4.01 -2.71 -4.61
CA GLU A 7 5.38 -2.20 -4.69
C GLU A 7 6.22 -3.18 -5.49
N HIS A 8 6.85 -2.70 -6.55
CA HIS A 8 7.84 -3.46 -7.30
C HIS A 8 9.22 -2.98 -6.85
N PHE A 9 9.98 -3.85 -6.18
CA PHE A 9 11.29 -3.48 -5.63
C PHE A 9 12.30 -3.28 -6.74
N VAL A 10 12.86 -2.07 -6.82
CA VAL A 10 13.82 -1.71 -7.90
C VAL A 10 15.16 -2.41 -7.72
N ASN A 11 15.64 -2.51 -6.49
CA ASN A 11 16.92 -3.11 -6.15
C ASN A 11 16.76 -4.28 -5.17
N GLY A 12 15.65 -5.02 -5.27
CA GLY A 12 15.33 -6.11 -4.38
C GLY A 12 14.79 -5.65 -3.03
N ALA A 13 14.51 -6.61 -2.16
CA ALA A 13 13.88 -6.33 -0.86
C ALA A 13 14.83 -5.74 0.17
N ARG A 14 16.13 -6.04 0.10
CA ARG A 14 17.09 -5.66 1.14
C ARG A 14 17.12 -4.16 1.44
N PRO A 15 17.22 -3.25 0.46
CA PRO A 15 17.23 -1.82 0.75
C PRO A 15 15.94 -1.33 1.44
N ILE A 16 14.80 -1.93 1.09
CA ILE A 16 13.50 -1.63 1.72
C ILE A 16 13.56 -1.95 3.21
N TYR A 17 13.97 -3.16 3.56
CA TYR A 17 14.00 -3.61 4.95
C TYR A 17 15.07 -2.91 5.77
N GLU A 18 16.20 -2.56 5.17
CA GLU A 18 17.24 -1.77 5.85
C GLU A 18 16.71 -0.40 6.26
N ARG A 19 15.98 0.30 5.36
CA ARG A 19 15.37 1.58 5.69
C ARG A 19 14.26 1.41 6.74
N PHE A 20 13.45 0.38 6.60
CA PHE A 20 12.38 0.08 7.56
C PHE A 20 12.94 -0.14 8.98
N GLU A 21 14.00 -0.92 9.10
CA GLU A 21 14.63 -1.18 10.40
C GLU A 21 15.22 0.09 11.02
N ARG A 22 15.77 0.98 10.19
CA ARG A 22 16.38 2.23 10.65
C ARG A 22 15.35 3.29 10.98
N ASP A 23 14.36 3.49 10.12
CA ASP A 23 13.47 4.65 10.14
C ASP A 23 11.99 4.30 10.33
N GLY A 24 11.65 3.03 10.39
CA GLY A 24 10.25 2.59 10.43
C GLY A 24 9.56 2.72 9.08
N ARG A 25 8.23 2.73 9.11
CA ARG A 25 7.41 2.76 7.91
C ARG A 25 7.36 4.12 7.23
N LEU A 26 7.83 5.15 7.90
CA LEU A 26 7.82 6.54 7.43
C LEU A 26 6.41 7.03 7.08
N MET A 27 5.47 6.65 7.94
CA MET A 27 4.06 7.07 7.83
C MET A 27 3.93 8.56 8.14
N PRO A 28 2.96 9.27 7.51
CA PRO A 28 2.61 10.60 7.97
C PRO A 28 2.10 10.55 9.40
N GLU A 29 2.11 11.69 10.08
CA GLU A 29 1.71 11.80 11.49
C GLU A 29 0.28 11.29 11.72
N ASP A 30 -0.61 11.57 10.79
CA ASP A 30 -2.00 11.12 10.85
C ASP A 30 -2.57 10.90 9.44
N GLY A 31 -3.78 10.34 9.38
CA GLY A 31 -4.57 10.27 8.15
C GLY A 31 -4.27 9.09 7.24
N LEU A 32 -3.31 8.26 7.57
CA LEU A 32 -3.00 7.05 6.80
C LEU A 32 -2.85 5.87 7.75
N THR A 33 -3.61 4.80 7.50
CA THR A 33 -3.59 3.58 8.32
C THR A 33 -3.01 2.42 7.52
N PHE A 34 -2.02 1.76 8.09
CA PHE A 34 -1.54 0.47 7.60
C PHE A 34 -2.48 -0.63 8.08
N VAL A 35 -2.96 -1.46 7.16
CA VAL A 35 -3.87 -2.57 7.49
C VAL A 35 -3.12 -3.91 7.47
N SER A 36 -2.47 -4.24 6.37
CA SER A 36 -1.72 -5.49 6.23
C SER A 36 -0.76 -5.42 5.05
N SER A 37 0.24 -6.30 5.04
CA SER A 37 1.14 -6.42 3.91
C SER A 37 1.57 -7.86 3.69
N TYR A 38 1.88 -8.19 2.44
CA TYR A 38 2.32 -9.50 2.01
C TYR A 38 3.42 -9.33 0.97
N VAL A 39 4.54 -10.00 1.17
CA VAL A 39 5.66 -9.95 0.24
C VAL A 39 5.69 -11.25 -0.56
N THR A 40 5.94 -11.16 -1.86
CA THR A 40 6.02 -12.36 -2.71
C THR A 40 7.17 -13.27 -2.29
N ALA A 41 7.01 -14.57 -2.55
CA ALA A 41 8.00 -15.57 -2.15
C ALA A 41 9.37 -15.32 -2.79
N ASP A 42 9.41 -14.69 -3.97
CA ASP A 42 10.65 -14.34 -4.67
C ASP A 42 11.26 -13.02 -4.22
N LEU A 43 10.64 -12.33 -3.25
CA LEU A 43 11.10 -11.05 -2.69
C LEU A 43 11.13 -9.91 -3.70
N SER A 44 10.29 -9.98 -4.74
CA SER A 44 10.27 -8.94 -5.79
C SER A 44 9.20 -7.89 -5.59
N ARG A 45 8.09 -8.22 -4.92
CA ARG A 45 6.94 -7.31 -4.77
C ARG A 45 6.35 -7.40 -3.38
N CYS A 46 5.70 -6.31 -2.98
CA CYS A 46 4.87 -6.24 -1.78
C CYS A 46 3.46 -5.81 -2.17
N PHE A 47 2.47 -6.47 -1.59
CA PHE A 47 1.06 -6.07 -1.67
C PHE A 47 0.67 -5.55 -0.30
N GLN A 48 0.38 -4.25 -0.21
CA GLN A 48 0.10 -3.62 1.06
C GLN A 48 -1.26 -2.94 1.03
N LEU A 49 -2.11 -3.29 1.99
CA LEU A 49 -3.42 -2.66 2.13
C LEU A 49 -3.31 -1.46 3.06
N MET A 50 -3.72 -0.30 2.55
CA MET A 50 -3.69 0.96 3.27
C MET A 50 -5.07 1.60 3.26
N GLU A 51 -5.36 2.42 4.25
CA GLU A 51 -6.63 3.16 4.34
C GLU A 51 -6.37 4.63 4.59
N CYS A 52 -7.08 5.49 3.87
CA CYS A 52 -7.09 6.93 4.10
C CYS A 52 -8.33 7.57 3.49
N ASP A 53 -8.71 8.74 4.01
CA ASP A 53 -9.78 9.57 3.45
C ASP A 53 -9.19 10.63 2.50
N ASP A 54 -7.94 11.03 2.74
CA ASP A 54 -7.22 12.00 1.94
C ASP A 54 -6.05 11.32 1.24
N ILE A 55 -6.16 11.14 -0.07
CA ILE A 55 -5.15 10.44 -0.86
C ILE A 55 -3.77 11.12 -0.82
N THR A 56 -3.72 12.41 -0.50
CA THR A 56 -2.42 13.09 -0.40
C THR A 56 -1.57 12.54 0.73
N LYS A 57 -2.20 11.96 1.76
CA LYS A 57 -1.48 11.27 2.85
C LYS A 57 -0.77 10.01 2.32
N LEU A 58 -1.45 9.26 1.46
CA LEU A 58 -0.85 8.10 0.79
C LEU A 58 0.29 8.53 -0.13
N GLN A 59 0.09 9.60 -0.90
CA GLN A 59 1.12 10.12 -1.79
C GLN A 59 2.35 10.60 -1.03
N ALA A 60 2.18 11.23 0.12
CA ALA A 60 3.30 11.64 0.98
C ALA A 60 4.12 10.43 1.46
N TRP A 61 3.43 9.34 1.79
CA TRP A 61 4.11 8.10 2.17
C TRP A 61 4.85 7.48 0.97
N VAL A 62 4.23 7.42 -0.20
CA VAL A 62 4.87 6.92 -1.43
C VAL A 62 6.16 7.69 -1.71
N ALA A 63 6.14 9.01 -1.56
CA ALA A 63 7.31 9.85 -1.80
C ALA A 63 8.52 9.47 -0.93
N ASN A 64 8.29 8.89 0.24
CA ASN A 64 9.36 8.45 1.13
C ASN A 64 10.03 7.14 0.69
N TRP A 65 9.45 6.44 -0.30
CA TRP A 65 9.89 5.11 -0.72
C TRP A 65 10.11 5.00 -2.24
N GLU A 66 9.78 6.03 -3.01
CA GLU A 66 9.76 5.94 -4.48
C GLU A 66 11.14 5.73 -5.11
N ASP A 67 12.22 5.99 -4.37
CA ASP A 67 13.57 5.69 -4.84
C ASP A 67 13.89 4.19 -4.79
N LEU A 68 13.18 3.41 -3.99
CA LEU A 68 13.43 1.98 -3.77
C LEU A 68 12.40 1.07 -4.40
N ALA A 69 11.25 1.60 -4.83
CA ALA A 69 10.18 0.80 -5.41
C ALA A 69 9.39 1.60 -6.43
N ASP A 70 8.85 0.89 -7.42
CA ASP A 70 7.82 1.42 -8.31
C ASP A 70 6.46 1.05 -7.72
N PHE A 71 5.54 2.00 -7.70
CA PHE A 71 4.24 1.86 -7.05
C PHE A 71 3.11 1.76 -8.06
N GLU A 72 2.21 0.81 -7.81
CA GLU A 72 0.89 0.76 -8.43
C GLU A 72 -0.13 0.86 -7.30
N ILE A 73 -1.08 1.80 -7.39
CA ILE A 73 -2.05 2.06 -6.34
C ILE A 73 -3.44 1.84 -6.90
N VAL A 74 -4.17 0.87 -6.32
CA VAL A 74 -5.48 0.45 -6.80
C VAL A 74 -6.51 0.69 -5.71
N PRO A 75 -7.51 1.56 -5.94
CA PRO A 75 -8.63 1.71 -5.01
C PRO A 75 -9.39 0.39 -4.94
N VAL A 76 -9.70 -0.05 -3.73
CA VAL A 76 -10.37 -1.34 -3.51
C VAL A 76 -11.49 -1.19 -2.49
N VAL A 77 -12.43 -2.10 -2.53
CA VAL A 77 -13.47 -2.25 -1.51
C VAL A 77 -13.54 -3.70 -1.07
N PRO A 78 -13.97 -3.97 0.17
CA PRO A 78 -14.18 -5.35 0.60
C PRO A 78 -15.16 -6.06 -0.35
N GLY A 79 -14.85 -7.31 -0.71
CA GLY A 79 -15.70 -8.08 -1.62
C GLY A 79 -17.14 -8.23 -1.15
N SER A 80 -17.36 -8.25 0.17
CA SER A 80 -18.70 -8.30 0.76
C SER A 80 -19.58 -7.10 0.35
N ARG A 81 -18.97 -5.95 0.10
CA ARG A 81 -19.71 -4.74 -0.32
C ARG A 81 -20.05 -4.77 -1.81
N VAL A 82 -19.30 -5.51 -2.60
CA VAL A 82 -19.57 -5.65 -4.04
C VAL A 82 -20.86 -6.38 -4.27
N SER A 83 -21.16 -7.38 -3.43
CA SER A 83 -22.41 -8.13 -3.50
C SER A 83 -23.64 -7.20 -3.44
N ASP A 84 -23.61 -6.23 -2.53
CA ASP A 84 -24.69 -5.25 -2.39
C ASP A 84 -24.81 -4.35 -3.63
N ALA A 85 -23.70 -3.89 -4.16
CA ALA A 85 -23.67 -3.05 -5.36
C ALA A 85 -24.21 -3.79 -6.59
N VAL A 86 -23.87 -5.05 -6.74
CA VAL A 86 -24.36 -5.88 -7.85
C VAL A 86 -25.86 -6.13 -7.72
N ARG A 87 -26.34 -6.46 -6.52
CA ARG A 87 -27.77 -6.72 -6.27
C ARG A 87 -28.65 -5.50 -6.48
N ALA A 88 -28.13 -4.31 -6.26
CA ALA A 88 -28.89 -3.08 -6.46
C ALA A 88 -29.38 -2.90 -7.90
N ARG A 89 -28.87 -3.70 -8.84
CA ARG A 89 -29.23 -3.65 -10.27
C ARG A 89 -30.24 -4.72 -10.69
N GLU A 90 -30.64 -5.58 -9.79
CA GLU A 90 -31.60 -6.66 -10.05
C GLU A 90 -33.05 -6.21 -9.96
#